data_2e5685ae90634433739afd02b487f887
#
_entry.id   2e5685ae90634433739afd02b487f887
#
_cell.length_a   1.000
_cell.length_b   1.000
_cell.length_c   1.000
_cell.angle_alpha   90.00
_cell.angle_beta   90.00
_cell.angle_gamma   90.00
#
_symmetry.space_group_name_H-M   'P 1'
#
loop_
_entity.id
_entity.type
_entity.pdbx_description
1 polymer ?
#
loop_
_entity_poly.entity_id
_entity_poly.type
_entity_poly.pdbx_seq_one_letter_code
_entity_poly.pdbx_strand_id
1 'polypeptide(L)'
;MFVGIDDVVELARRATRDGRPAIEDPLVRDELVRFLVEARGDQLCKERAEIGPLVSERPLAIPLSAKLRATEHRRRLFQFAISLQGANGALWVGDDDVIDSGRWQRSYFNAFSATIGGGTSQIQANIVGERVLGLPKD
;
A
#
# COMPACT_ATOMS: atom_id res chain seq x y z
N MET A 1 1.69 -5.89 15.16
CA MET A 1 0.38 -5.68 14.54
C MET A 1 0.61 -5.02 13.19
N PHE A 2 0.19 -5.65 12.12
CA PHE A 2 0.38 -5.08 10.78
C PHE A 2 -0.62 -3.95 10.56
N VAL A 3 -0.12 -2.79 10.14
CA VAL A 3 -0.94 -1.63 9.81
C VAL A 3 -1.52 -1.83 8.40
N GLY A 4 -2.84 -1.67 8.25
CA GLY A 4 -3.56 -1.83 7.00
C GLY A 4 -4.45 -0.64 6.65
N ILE A 5 -5.28 -0.82 5.63
CA ILE A 5 -6.20 0.23 5.16
C ILE A 5 -7.23 0.62 6.24
N ASP A 6 -7.71 -0.34 7.04
CA ASP A 6 -8.68 -0.06 8.10
C ASP A 6 -8.11 0.88 9.16
N ASP A 7 -6.83 0.72 9.52
CA ASP A 7 -6.14 1.65 10.42
C ASP A 7 -6.04 3.06 9.84
N VAL A 8 -5.85 3.18 8.50
CA VAL A 8 -5.79 4.48 7.83
C VAL A 8 -7.17 5.15 7.78
N VAL A 9 -8.24 4.37 7.61
CA VAL A 9 -9.63 4.86 7.71
C VAL A 9 -9.88 5.41 9.12
N GLU A 10 -9.47 4.70 10.17
CA GLU A 10 -9.61 5.18 11.54
C GLU A 10 -8.74 6.42 11.82
N LEU A 11 -7.55 6.49 11.23
CA LEU A 11 -6.74 7.71 11.27
C LEU A 11 -7.49 8.89 10.63
N ALA A 12 -8.09 8.71 9.44
CA ALA A 12 -8.82 9.75 8.73
C ALA A 12 -10.06 10.25 9.50
N ARG A 13 -10.67 9.39 10.33
CA ARG A 13 -11.78 9.79 11.23
C ARG A 13 -11.31 10.67 12.38
N ARG A 14 -10.09 10.49 12.87
CA ARG A 14 -9.51 11.21 14.01
C ARG A 14 -8.70 12.44 13.60
N ALA A 15 -8.03 12.38 12.46
CA ALA A 15 -7.27 13.49 11.92
C ALA A 15 -8.22 14.63 11.52
N THR A 16 -7.77 15.86 11.72
CA THR A 16 -8.55 17.05 11.36
C THR A 16 -7.95 17.76 10.14
N ARG A 17 -8.80 18.20 9.24
CA ARG A 17 -8.45 19.03 8.10
C ARG A 17 -9.43 20.21 8.06
N ASP A 18 -8.91 21.42 8.08
CA ASP A 18 -9.72 22.64 8.11
C ASP A 18 -10.78 22.65 9.24
N GLY A 19 -10.41 22.10 10.41
CA GLY A 19 -11.25 22.03 11.61
C GLY A 19 -12.35 20.95 11.57
N ARG A 20 -12.32 20.04 10.59
CA ARG A 20 -13.28 18.91 10.46
C ARG A 20 -12.51 17.58 10.40
N PRO A 21 -13.18 16.45 10.73
CA PRO A 21 -12.58 15.14 10.46
C PRO A 21 -12.16 15.01 9.00
N ALA A 22 -10.92 14.56 8.77
CA ALA A 22 -10.36 14.45 7.42
C ALA A 22 -11.20 13.54 6.50
N ILE A 23 -11.91 12.56 7.07
CA ILE A 23 -12.79 11.66 6.32
C ILE A 23 -14.01 12.38 5.71
N GLU A 24 -14.34 13.57 6.15
CA GLU A 24 -15.42 14.38 5.57
C GLU A 24 -14.99 15.08 4.27
N ASP A 25 -13.68 15.24 4.04
CA ASP A 25 -13.15 15.78 2.80
C ASP A 25 -13.39 14.78 1.64
N PRO A 26 -14.06 15.19 0.55
CA PRO A 26 -14.32 14.31 -0.60
C PRO A 26 -13.07 13.75 -1.24
N LEU A 27 -11.96 14.50 -1.27
CA LEU A 27 -10.69 14.05 -1.85
C LEU A 27 -10.04 12.96 -0.98
N VAL A 28 -10.12 13.09 0.34
CA VAL A 28 -9.65 12.06 1.27
C VAL A 28 -10.49 10.80 1.10
N ARG A 29 -11.81 10.92 0.98
CA ARG A 29 -12.70 9.78 0.77
C ARG A 29 -12.43 9.07 -0.56
N ASP A 30 -12.23 9.80 -1.64
CA ASP A 30 -11.91 9.25 -2.95
C ASP A 30 -10.61 8.43 -2.89
N GLU A 31 -9.57 8.98 -2.27
CA GLU A 31 -8.29 8.28 -2.13
C GLU A 31 -8.41 7.02 -1.24
N LEU A 32 -9.14 7.08 -0.12
CA LEU A 32 -9.42 5.90 0.71
C LEU A 32 -10.16 4.82 -0.07
N VAL A 33 -11.15 5.19 -0.89
CA VAL A 33 -11.88 4.23 -1.73
C VAL A 33 -10.95 3.58 -2.75
N ARG A 34 -10.02 4.32 -3.36
CA ARG A 34 -9.01 3.75 -4.28
C ARG A 34 -8.14 2.70 -3.56
N PHE A 35 -7.64 3.00 -2.37
CA PHE A 35 -6.87 2.04 -1.58
C PHE A 35 -7.70 0.81 -1.18
N LEU A 36 -8.97 0.98 -0.82
CA LEU A 36 -9.87 -0.13 -0.52
C LEU A 36 -10.10 -1.03 -1.74
N VAL A 37 -10.33 -0.44 -2.91
CA VAL A 37 -10.49 -1.19 -4.17
C VAL A 37 -9.23 -1.97 -4.51
N GLU A 38 -8.04 -1.37 -4.39
CA GLU A 38 -6.77 -2.05 -4.62
C GLU A 38 -6.54 -3.21 -3.64
N ALA A 39 -6.80 -2.98 -2.34
CA ALA A 39 -6.67 -4.01 -1.31
C ALA A 39 -7.63 -5.19 -1.56
N ARG A 40 -8.87 -4.90 -1.92
CA ARG A 40 -9.85 -5.92 -2.28
C ARG A 40 -9.47 -6.67 -3.55
N GLY A 41 -8.98 -5.95 -4.56
CA GLY A 41 -8.46 -6.54 -5.80
C GLY A 41 -7.29 -7.49 -5.55
N ASP A 42 -6.35 -7.12 -4.67
CA ASP A 42 -5.23 -8.01 -4.30
C ASP A 42 -5.70 -9.26 -3.56
N GLN A 43 -6.69 -9.13 -2.67
CA GLN A 43 -7.31 -10.28 -2.00
C GLN A 43 -7.96 -11.21 -3.01
N LEU A 44 -8.78 -10.70 -3.93
CA LEU A 44 -9.43 -11.49 -4.97
C LEU A 44 -8.43 -12.16 -5.91
N CYS A 45 -7.30 -11.49 -6.20
CA CYS A 45 -6.21 -12.10 -6.96
C CYS A 45 -5.61 -13.32 -6.23
N LYS A 46 -5.44 -13.26 -4.91
CA LYS A 46 -4.96 -14.39 -4.11
C LYS A 46 -5.98 -15.54 -4.11
N GLU A 47 -7.25 -15.24 -3.89
CA GLU A 47 -8.34 -16.22 -3.98
C GLU A 47 -8.38 -16.89 -5.36
N ARG A 48 -8.26 -16.10 -6.44
CA ARG A 48 -8.20 -16.60 -7.81
C ARG A 48 -7.00 -17.51 -8.06
N ALA A 49 -5.86 -17.22 -7.46
CA ALA A 49 -4.64 -18.03 -7.64
C ALA A 49 -4.78 -19.46 -7.11
N GLU A 50 -5.70 -19.69 -6.18
CA GLU A 50 -6.00 -21.02 -5.64
C GLU A 50 -6.95 -21.83 -6.54
N ILE A 51 -7.51 -21.23 -7.59
CA ILE A 51 -8.47 -21.87 -8.50
C ILE A 51 -7.77 -22.21 -9.81
N GLY A 52 -7.25 -23.44 -9.91
CA GLY A 52 -6.47 -23.90 -11.06
C GLY A 52 -7.07 -23.55 -12.45
N PRO A 53 -8.34 -23.81 -12.73
CA PRO A 53 -8.96 -23.46 -14.03
C PRO A 53 -8.91 -21.96 -14.38
N LEU A 54 -8.88 -21.07 -13.38
CA LEU A 54 -8.84 -19.62 -13.61
C LEU A 54 -7.44 -19.06 -13.88
N VAL A 55 -6.41 -19.87 -13.67
CA VAL A 55 -4.99 -19.48 -13.86
C VAL A 55 -4.24 -20.39 -14.84
N SER A 56 -4.92 -21.35 -15.48
CA SER A 56 -4.33 -22.42 -16.28
C SER A 56 -3.43 -21.92 -17.43
N GLU A 57 -3.80 -20.82 -18.06
CA GLU A 57 -3.01 -20.25 -19.17
C GLU A 57 -1.75 -19.51 -18.69
N ARG A 58 -1.82 -18.87 -17.54
CA ARG A 58 -0.72 -18.06 -16.95
C ARG A 58 -0.61 -18.22 -15.43
N PRO A 59 -0.24 -19.40 -14.94
CA PRO A 59 -0.28 -19.72 -13.51
C PRO A 59 0.68 -18.84 -12.68
N LEU A 60 1.73 -18.32 -13.28
CA LEU A 60 2.72 -17.48 -12.60
C LEU A 60 2.37 -15.99 -12.59
N ALA A 61 1.35 -15.55 -13.32
CA ALA A 61 1.02 -14.12 -13.44
C ALA A 61 0.71 -13.47 -12.07
N ILE A 62 -0.15 -14.09 -11.27
CA ILE A 62 -0.54 -13.59 -9.96
C ILE A 62 0.62 -13.67 -8.97
N PRO A 63 1.27 -14.83 -8.73
CA PRO A 63 2.38 -14.93 -7.78
C PRO A 63 3.54 -13.97 -8.09
N LEU A 64 3.99 -13.90 -9.34
CA LEU A 64 5.13 -13.07 -9.71
C LEU A 64 4.85 -11.57 -9.60
N SER A 65 3.60 -11.13 -9.81
CA SER A 65 3.21 -9.73 -9.66
C SER A 65 2.80 -9.33 -8.24
N ALA A 66 2.57 -10.30 -7.35
CA ALA A 66 2.02 -10.05 -6.01
C ALA A 66 2.92 -9.15 -5.16
N LYS A 67 4.24 -9.39 -5.15
CA LYS A 67 5.19 -8.57 -4.37
C LYS A 67 5.18 -7.13 -4.85
N LEU A 68 5.28 -6.89 -6.16
CA LEU A 68 5.28 -5.55 -6.73
C LEU A 68 4.02 -4.77 -6.35
N ARG A 69 2.84 -5.37 -6.55
CA ARG A 69 1.56 -4.74 -6.19
C ARG A 69 1.48 -4.41 -4.70
N ALA A 70 1.76 -5.39 -3.84
CA ALA A 70 1.61 -5.24 -2.40
C ALA A 70 2.59 -4.21 -1.80
N THR A 71 3.83 -4.17 -2.26
CA THR A 71 4.83 -3.23 -1.71
C THR A 71 4.59 -1.80 -2.18
N GLU A 72 4.22 -1.59 -3.45
CA GLU A 72 3.90 -0.27 -3.98
C GLU A 72 2.58 0.27 -3.41
N HIS A 73 1.56 -0.58 -3.25
CA HIS A 73 0.33 -0.21 -2.56
C HIS A 73 0.61 0.27 -1.12
N ARG A 74 1.37 -0.53 -0.36
CA ARG A 74 1.72 -0.21 1.03
C ARG A 74 2.51 1.09 1.15
N ARG A 75 3.48 1.34 0.26
CA ARG A 75 4.26 2.58 0.24
C ARG A 75 3.35 3.80 0.04
N ARG A 76 2.44 3.75 -0.94
CA ARG A 76 1.47 4.83 -1.20
C ARG A 76 0.48 5.01 -0.06
N LEU A 77 -0.02 3.93 0.51
CA LEU A 77 -0.95 3.96 1.65
C LEU A 77 -0.33 4.67 2.86
N PHE A 78 0.91 4.35 3.20
CA PHE A 78 1.55 4.99 4.35
C PHE A 78 1.99 6.43 4.07
N GLN A 79 2.36 6.75 2.84
CA GLN A 79 2.55 8.14 2.43
C GLN A 79 1.27 8.95 2.59
N PHE A 80 0.13 8.40 2.22
CA PHE A 80 -1.17 9.02 2.42
C PHE A 80 -1.49 9.17 3.92
N ALA A 81 -1.23 8.14 4.74
CA ALA A 81 -1.40 8.21 6.19
C ALA A 81 -0.57 9.34 6.84
N ILE A 82 0.67 9.58 6.37
CA ILE A 82 1.46 10.73 6.80
C ILE A 82 0.80 12.04 6.40
N SER A 83 0.30 12.15 5.16
CA SER A 83 -0.35 13.38 4.69
C SER A 83 -1.63 13.74 5.46
N LEU A 84 -2.35 12.76 5.99
CA LEU A 84 -3.53 12.98 6.84
C LEU A 84 -3.19 13.66 8.18
N GLN A 85 -1.96 13.55 8.64
CA GLN A 85 -1.52 14.12 9.92
C GLN A 85 -1.14 15.61 9.82
N GLY A 86 -1.12 16.18 8.62
CA GLY A 86 -0.71 17.55 8.41
C GLY A 86 0.72 17.81 8.93
N ALA A 87 0.93 18.88 9.70
CA ALA A 87 2.23 19.22 10.27
C ALA A 87 2.77 18.15 11.20
N ASN A 88 1.90 17.43 11.93
CA ASN A 88 2.29 16.37 12.85
C ASN A 88 2.89 15.15 12.12
N GLY A 89 2.67 15.03 10.81
CA GLY A 89 3.32 14.01 9.99
C GLY A 89 4.85 14.15 9.90
N ALA A 90 5.40 15.33 10.17
CA ALA A 90 6.83 15.59 10.23
C ALA A 90 7.48 15.24 11.58
N LEU A 91 6.69 15.03 12.62
CA LEU A 91 7.17 14.68 13.96
C LEU A 91 7.68 13.23 14.00
N TRP A 92 8.58 12.95 14.95
CA TRP A 92 9.17 11.62 15.11
C TRP A 92 8.82 11.02 16.47
N VAL A 93 9.15 9.75 16.62
CA VAL A 93 9.00 9.00 17.87
C VAL A 93 9.70 9.71 19.02
N GLY A 94 8.95 10.01 20.08
CA GLY A 94 9.44 10.72 21.27
C GLY A 94 8.97 12.18 21.33
N ASP A 95 8.43 12.74 20.26
CA ASP A 95 7.75 14.04 20.32
C ASP A 95 6.38 13.90 21.00
N ASP A 96 6.00 14.87 21.83
CA ASP A 96 4.74 14.83 22.60
C ASP A 96 3.49 14.86 21.71
N ASP A 97 3.58 15.54 20.58
CA ASP A 97 2.47 15.72 19.63
C ASP A 97 2.44 14.67 18.49
N VAL A 98 3.34 13.67 18.53
CA VAL A 98 3.37 12.61 17.52
C VAL A 98 2.15 11.69 17.62
N ILE A 99 1.44 11.52 16.50
CA ILE A 99 0.24 10.69 16.44
C ILE A 99 0.61 9.20 16.53
N ASP A 100 -0.12 8.47 17.36
CA ASP A 100 0.02 7.02 17.56
C ASP A 100 1.48 6.59 17.84
N SER A 101 2.20 7.37 18.66
CA SER A 101 3.60 7.12 19.04
C SER A 101 4.55 6.93 17.85
N GLY A 102 4.28 7.60 16.73
CA GLY A 102 5.12 7.57 15.53
C GLY A 102 5.04 6.26 14.73
N ARG A 103 4.00 5.45 14.94
CA ARG A 103 3.84 4.19 14.18
C ARG A 103 3.69 4.43 12.67
N TRP A 104 3.09 5.55 12.27
CA TRP A 104 2.87 5.92 10.87
C TRP A 104 4.17 6.25 10.16
N GLN A 105 5.03 7.04 10.80
CA GLN A 105 6.36 7.40 10.31
C GLN A 105 7.23 6.15 10.15
N ARG A 106 7.26 5.28 11.18
CA ARG A 106 7.97 3.99 11.08
C ARG A 106 7.44 3.10 9.96
N SER A 107 6.12 3.02 9.80
CA SER A 107 5.50 2.24 8.73
C SER A 107 5.85 2.78 7.35
N TYR A 108 5.86 4.10 7.19
CA TYR A 108 6.24 4.78 5.96
C TYR A 108 7.70 4.48 5.57
N PHE A 109 8.65 4.65 6.49
CA PHE A 109 10.05 4.35 6.21
C PHE A 109 10.30 2.85 5.96
N ASN A 110 9.66 1.98 6.71
CA ASN A 110 9.74 0.54 6.47
C ASN A 110 9.18 0.13 5.10
N ALA A 111 8.20 0.84 4.56
CA ALA A 111 7.65 0.53 3.26
C ALA A 111 8.69 0.65 2.12
N PHE A 112 9.66 1.56 2.25
CA PHE A 112 10.77 1.65 1.28
C PHE A 112 11.67 0.42 1.30
N SER A 113 12.00 -0.11 2.48
CA SER A 113 12.79 -1.34 2.57
C SER A 113 12.10 -2.52 1.89
N ALA A 114 10.77 -2.59 1.97
CA ALA A 114 9.98 -3.63 1.31
C ALA A 114 9.99 -3.51 -0.23
N THR A 115 10.12 -2.30 -0.78
CA THR A 115 10.24 -2.11 -2.24
C THR A 115 11.63 -2.46 -2.78
N ILE A 116 12.65 -2.59 -1.91
CA ILE A 116 14.03 -2.93 -2.26
C ILE A 116 14.32 -4.40 -1.96
N GLY A 117 14.00 -4.86 -0.74
CA GLY A 117 14.23 -6.23 -0.28
C GLY A 117 13.55 -7.28 -1.16
N GLY A 118 14.26 -8.37 -1.48
CA GLY A 118 13.74 -9.42 -2.37
C GLY A 118 13.58 -8.99 -3.84
N GLY A 119 14.35 -8.00 -4.29
CA GLY A 119 14.31 -7.39 -5.62
C GLY A 119 13.52 -6.10 -5.68
N THR A 120 14.13 -5.06 -6.26
CA THR A 120 13.49 -3.75 -6.42
C THR A 120 12.22 -3.84 -7.27
N SER A 121 11.39 -2.78 -7.23
CA SER A 121 10.20 -2.69 -8.08
C SER A 121 10.52 -2.84 -9.56
N GLN A 122 11.66 -2.30 -10.03
CA GLN A 122 12.14 -2.47 -11.40
C GLN A 122 12.49 -3.93 -11.71
N ILE A 123 13.23 -4.60 -10.83
CA ILE A 123 13.54 -6.02 -10.99
C ILE A 123 12.27 -6.88 -11.01
N GLN A 124 11.31 -6.57 -10.14
CA GLN A 124 10.02 -7.28 -10.14
C GLN A 124 9.22 -7.02 -11.42
N ALA A 125 9.25 -5.79 -11.95
CA ALA A 125 8.61 -5.46 -13.22
C ALA A 125 9.26 -6.23 -14.39
N ASN A 126 10.61 -6.33 -14.43
CA ASN A 126 11.34 -7.13 -15.42
C ASN A 126 10.96 -8.61 -15.34
N ILE A 127 10.90 -9.19 -14.14
CA ILE A 127 10.47 -10.57 -13.95
C ILE A 127 9.05 -10.81 -14.52
N VAL A 128 8.12 -9.89 -14.27
CA VAL A 128 6.77 -9.99 -14.84
C VAL A 128 6.81 -9.84 -16.36
N GLY A 129 7.55 -8.88 -16.88
CA GLY A 129 7.73 -8.67 -18.32
C GLY A 129 8.25 -9.92 -19.03
N GLU A 130 9.36 -10.48 -18.54
CA GLU A 130 10.01 -11.64 -19.13
C GLU A 130 9.17 -12.93 -18.96
N ARG A 131 8.77 -13.24 -17.75
CA ARG A 131 8.20 -14.56 -17.41
C ARG A 131 6.69 -14.66 -17.57
N VAL A 132 5.97 -13.55 -17.52
CA VAL A 132 4.50 -13.53 -17.66
C VAL A 132 4.09 -13.04 -19.04
N LEU A 133 4.73 -11.95 -19.52
CA LEU A 133 4.38 -11.34 -20.79
C LEU A 133 5.21 -11.87 -21.97
N GLY A 134 6.32 -12.59 -21.70
CA GLY A 134 7.21 -13.12 -22.74
C GLY A 134 7.99 -12.05 -23.50
N LEU A 135 8.24 -10.89 -22.84
CA LEU A 135 9.06 -9.83 -23.45
C LEU A 135 10.54 -10.28 -23.54
N PRO A 136 11.28 -9.79 -24.55
CA PRO A 136 12.69 -10.09 -24.67
C PRO A 136 13.45 -9.57 -23.44
N LYS A 137 14.49 -10.30 -23.08
CA LYS A 137 15.44 -9.89 -22.06
C LYS A 137 16.49 -8.97 -22.68
N ASP A 138 16.70 -7.79 -22.08
CA ASP A 138 17.80 -6.88 -22.44
C ASP A 138 19.15 -7.39 -21.93
#